data_ec8cf33d95cf48a766a6d08432f1a524
#
_entry.id   ec8cf33d95cf48a766a6d08432f1a524
#
_cell.length_a   1.000
_cell.length_b   1.000
_cell.length_c   1.000
_cell.angle_alpha   90.00
_cell.angle_beta   90.00
_cell.angle_gamma   90.00
#
_symmetry.space_group_name_H-M   'P 1'
#
loop_
_entity.id
_entity.type
_entity.pdbx_description
1 polymer ?
#
loop_
_entity_poly.entity_id
_entity_poly.type
_entity_poly.pdbx_seq_one_letter_code
_entity_poly.pdbx_strand_id
1 'polypeptide(L)'
;MLQLFDSIRKWKARIAVMXXXXAALVCSLLGGFTAAPMAKAEETGEEIYTPDRVDLIAPVEGAVFLEEKDVLTGLEVTETTTDSITVAWDEMPGMTSYLVYYYDFEKSAYVFLDETKEQKYTWKDRKAGDEFYITVCAYRQSTGEQSHFAEPVHTFTRPEALTTFSIIKNASTSITLGWEKVESATGYLIYRTEANGVEKKVGSTTTLEYKDAGLKSGVTYRYRIRTYFADE
;
A
#
# COMPACT_ATOMS: atom_id res chain seq x y z
N MET A 1 -14.08 -8.57 8.24
CA MET A 1 -13.15 -7.47 8.27
C MET A 1 -12.17 -7.51 9.44
N LEU A 2 -12.62 -7.77 10.65
CA LEU A 2 -11.68 -8.23 11.69
C LEU A 2 -10.76 -9.35 11.19
N GLN A 3 -11.21 -10.16 10.26
CA GLN A 3 -10.39 -11.26 9.71
C GLN A 3 -9.25 -10.80 8.77
N LEU A 4 -9.41 -9.68 8.05
CA LEU A 4 -8.36 -9.20 7.15
C LEU A 4 -7.27 -8.44 7.93
N PHE A 5 -7.66 -7.55 8.83
CA PHE A 5 -6.71 -6.88 9.73
C PHE A 5 -6.03 -7.88 10.69
N ASP A 6 -6.79 -8.89 11.14
CA ASP A 6 -6.25 -9.98 11.95
C ASP A 6 -5.30 -10.86 11.12
N SER A 7 -5.53 -10.98 9.81
CA SER A 7 -4.61 -11.67 8.88
C SER A 7 -3.31 -10.91 8.70
N ILE A 8 -3.36 -9.59 8.52
CA ILE A 8 -2.17 -8.74 8.36
C ILE A 8 -1.36 -8.67 9.66
N ARG A 9 -2.02 -8.51 10.82
CA ARG A 9 -1.37 -8.58 12.13
C ARG A 9 -0.78 -9.97 12.42
N LYS A 10 -1.50 -11.02 12.10
CA LYS A 10 -1.03 -12.41 12.25
C LYS A 10 0.08 -12.74 11.27
N TRP A 11 0.08 -12.09 10.09
CA TRP A 11 1.14 -12.25 9.10
C TRP A 11 2.43 -11.56 9.57
N LYS A 12 2.37 -10.31 10.05
CA LYS A 12 3.53 -9.63 10.67
C LYS A 12 4.05 -10.37 11.91
N ALA A 13 3.15 -11.00 12.69
CA ALA A 13 3.53 -11.82 13.85
C ALA A 13 4.10 -13.20 13.45
N ARG A 14 3.63 -13.79 12.34
CA ARG A 14 4.14 -15.09 11.86
C ARG A 14 5.57 -14.99 11.30
N ILE A 15 5.92 -13.90 10.64
CA ILE A 15 7.29 -13.66 10.17
C ILE A 15 8.24 -13.53 11.37
N ALA A 16 7.83 -12.88 12.45
CA ALA A 16 8.63 -12.74 13.67
C ALA A 16 8.80 -14.05 14.46
N VAL A 17 7.86 -15.01 14.35
CA VAL A 17 7.85 -16.27 15.12
C VAL A 17 8.53 -17.41 14.35
N MET A 18 8.52 -17.40 13.05
CA MET A 18 9.21 -18.44 12.25
C MET A 18 10.74 -18.36 12.27
N UNK A 19 11.13 -17.49 12.67
CA UNK A 19 12.51 -17.32 12.83
C UNK A 19 13.10 -17.82 14.11
N UNK A 20 12.35 -18.06 14.95
CA UNK A 20 12.81 -18.47 16.21
C UNK A 20 12.52 -19.94 16.52
N UNK A 21 11.91 -20.40 15.78
CA UNK A 21 11.60 -21.72 16.11
C UNK A 21 12.26 -22.88 15.38
N UNK A 22 13.06 -22.58 14.73
CA UNK A 22 13.72 -23.71 14.15
C UNK A 22 15.02 -24.09 14.81
N ALA A 23 15.35 -23.67 15.81
CA ALA A 23 16.64 -24.07 16.41
C ALA A 23 16.56 -24.95 17.68
N ALA A 24 15.41 -25.35 18.10
CA ALA A 24 15.30 -26.05 19.37
C ALA A 24 14.40 -27.31 19.38
N LEU A 25 14.60 -28.24 18.46
CA LEU A 25 14.09 -29.58 18.70
C LEU A 25 14.83 -30.68 17.93
N VAL A 26 16.11 -30.90 18.20
CA VAL A 26 16.73 -32.22 18.13
C VAL A 26 17.94 -32.24 19.08
N CYS A 27 17.71 -32.43 20.35
CA CYS A 27 18.78 -32.90 21.24
C CYS A 27 18.23 -33.57 22.49
N SER A 28 17.68 -34.74 22.32
CA SER A 28 17.67 -35.76 23.37
C SER A 28 17.22 -37.11 22.80
N LEU A 29 18.19 -37.94 22.52
CA LEU A 29 18.18 -39.39 22.73
C LEU A 29 19.33 -40.04 21.97
N LEU A 30 20.12 -40.76 22.77
CA LEU A 30 21.11 -41.74 22.44
C LEU A 30 22.58 -41.27 22.41
N GLY A 31 23.30 -41.91 23.34
CA GLY A 31 24.67 -41.64 23.70
C GLY A 31 25.72 -41.99 22.69
N GLY A 32 26.83 -41.31 22.88
CA GLY A 32 28.17 -41.76 22.59
C GLY A 32 28.59 -41.85 21.12
N PHE A 33 29.02 -40.72 20.56
CA PHE A 33 30.01 -40.73 19.49
C PHE A 33 30.84 -39.45 19.53
N THR A 34 32.19 -39.61 19.34
CA THR A 34 33.16 -38.54 19.30
C THR A 34 32.83 -37.51 18.20
N ALA A 35 32.84 -36.23 18.57
CA ALA A 35 32.55 -35.14 17.69
C ALA A 35 33.54 -35.02 16.53
N ALA A 36 33.10 -35.27 15.32
CA ALA A 36 33.76 -34.76 14.13
C ALA A 36 33.46 -33.24 14.03
N PRO A 37 34.35 -32.43 13.46
CA PRO A 37 34.09 -31.00 13.35
C PRO A 37 32.82 -30.78 12.49
N MET A 38 31.87 -30.10 13.08
CA MET A 38 30.64 -29.73 12.36
C MET A 38 31.01 -28.86 11.16
N ALA A 39 30.75 -29.37 9.99
CA ALA A 39 30.72 -28.54 8.79
C ALA A 39 29.73 -27.40 9.05
N LYS A 40 30.21 -26.19 8.84
CA LYS A 40 29.39 -24.98 8.92
C LYS A 40 28.16 -25.20 8.00
N ALA A 41 26.98 -25.29 8.58
CA ALA A 41 25.77 -25.34 7.79
C ALA A 41 25.71 -24.03 6.98
N GLU A 42 25.79 -24.12 5.69
CA GLU A 42 25.46 -23.00 4.83
C GLU A 42 24.01 -22.64 5.13
N GLU A 43 23.80 -21.45 5.71
CA GLU A 43 22.47 -20.88 5.77
C GLU A 43 21.99 -20.73 4.33
N THR A 44 21.10 -21.61 3.90
CA THR A 44 20.30 -21.36 2.73
C THR A 44 19.28 -20.30 3.17
N GLY A 45 19.73 -19.05 3.20
CA GLY A 45 18.85 -17.92 3.41
C GLY A 45 17.93 -17.84 2.22
N GLU A 46 16.69 -18.29 2.35
CA GLU A 46 15.67 -17.93 1.38
C GLU A 46 15.57 -16.41 1.38
N GLU A 47 15.94 -15.78 0.28
CA GLU A 47 15.77 -14.34 0.11
C GLU A 47 14.26 -14.03 0.11
N ILE A 48 13.84 -13.31 1.16
CA ILE A 48 12.43 -12.92 1.30
C ILE A 48 12.21 -11.64 0.49
N TYR A 49 11.40 -11.74 -0.54
CA TYR A 49 10.96 -10.59 -1.30
C TYR A 49 10.00 -9.77 -0.45
N THR A 50 10.31 -8.49 -0.28
CA THR A 50 9.45 -7.53 0.41
C THR A 50 9.15 -6.37 -0.55
N PRO A 51 8.12 -5.56 -0.28
CA PRO A 51 7.81 -4.44 -1.17
C PRO A 51 8.96 -3.45 -1.37
N ASP A 52 9.91 -3.41 -0.44
CA ASP A 52 11.06 -2.50 -0.50
C ASP A 52 12.28 -3.11 -1.21
N ARG A 53 12.18 -4.36 -1.67
CA ARG A 53 13.32 -5.13 -2.19
C ARG A 53 13.20 -5.34 -3.71
N VAL A 54 13.30 -4.26 -4.48
CA VAL A 54 13.26 -4.31 -5.96
C VAL A 54 14.55 -4.91 -6.58
N ASP A 55 15.63 -4.90 -5.82
CA ASP A 55 16.90 -5.51 -6.25
C ASP A 55 16.79 -7.03 -6.43
N LEU A 56 15.75 -7.65 -5.90
CA LEU A 56 15.49 -9.09 -6.03
C LEU A 56 14.55 -9.43 -7.21
N ILE A 57 14.04 -8.45 -7.94
CA ILE A 57 13.18 -8.72 -9.10
C ILE A 57 14.02 -9.34 -10.22
N ALA A 58 13.60 -10.50 -10.68
CA ALA A 58 14.27 -11.14 -11.81
C ALA A 58 14.11 -10.29 -13.07
N PRO A 59 15.19 -10.07 -13.81
CA PRO A 59 15.08 -9.35 -15.09
C PRO A 59 14.24 -10.12 -16.09
N VAL A 60 13.78 -9.46 -17.14
CA VAL A 60 13.16 -10.13 -18.28
C VAL A 60 14.18 -11.15 -18.81
N GLU A 61 13.71 -12.32 -19.19
CA GLU A 61 14.58 -13.38 -19.69
C GLU A 61 15.47 -12.88 -20.85
N GLY A 62 16.78 -12.97 -20.65
CA GLY A 62 17.76 -12.48 -21.61
C GLY A 62 18.09 -11.00 -21.50
N ALA A 63 17.50 -10.28 -20.55
CA ALA A 63 17.83 -8.87 -20.34
C ALA A 63 19.25 -8.71 -19.79
N VAL A 64 19.88 -7.60 -20.16
CA VAL A 64 21.22 -7.20 -19.69
C VAL A 64 21.06 -5.91 -18.90
N PHE A 65 21.34 -5.98 -17.60
CA PHE A 65 21.28 -4.76 -16.76
C PHE A 65 22.33 -3.75 -17.19
N LEU A 66 21.93 -2.50 -17.23
CA LEU A 66 22.84 -1.36 -17.33
C LEU A 66 23.71 -1.24 -16.06
N GLU A 67 24.60 -0.26 -16.01
CA GLU A 67 25.43 -0.02 -14.82
C GLU A 67 24.56 0.35 -13.61
N GLU A 68 25.00 0.03 -12.39
CA GLU A 68 24.26 0.30 -11.13
C GLU A 68 23.76 1.75 -10.99
N LYS A 69 24.45 2.71 -11.62
CA LYS A 69 24.04 4.12 -11.59
C LYS A 69 22.82 4.41 -12.50
N ASP A 70 22.51 3.49 -13.42
CA ASP A 70 21.44 3.69 -14.43
C ASP A 70 20.10 3.17 -13.86
N VAL A 71 19.61 3.88 -12.87
CA VAL A 71 18.32 3.63 -12.18
C VAL A 71 17.26 4.56 -12.78
N LEU A 72 16.08 4.06 -13.02
CA LEU A 72 14.95 4.90 -13.45
C LEU A 72 14.55 5.81 -12.29
N THR A 73 14.36 7.11 -12.57
CA THR A 73 14.05 8.12 -11.56
C THR A 73 12.66 8.73 -11.75
N GLY A 74 12.22 9.51 -10.77
CA GLY A 74 10.99 10.30 -10.87
C GLY A 74 9.68 9.51 -10.73
N LEU A 75 9.75 8.23 -10.35
CA LEU A 75 8.51 7.45 -10.18
C LEU A 75 7.66 8.05 -9.06
N GLU A 76 6.44 8.44 -9.40
CA GLU A 76 5.49 9.03 -8.45
C GLU A 76 4.06 8.64 -8.81
N VAL A 77 3.18 8.69 -7.81
CA VAL A 77 1.75 8.52 -8.01
C VAL A 77 1.15 9.88 -8.38
N THR A 78 0.62 10.01 -9.60
CA THR A 78 0.05 11.27 -10.08
C THR A 78 -1.47 11.36 -9.90
N GLU A 79 -2.14 10.20 -9.85
CA GLU A 79 -3.60 10.19 -9.65
C GLU A 79 -4.03 8.86 -9.04
N THR A 80 -5.01 8.94 -8.14
CA THR A 80 -5.76 7.77 -7.66
C THR A 80 -7.26 8.04 -7.76
N THR A 81 -8.00 7.04 -8.18
CA THR A 81 -9.48 7.04 -8.16
C THR A 81 -9.96 5.87 -7.30
N THR A 82 -11.25 5.61 -7.30
CA THR A 82 -11.80 4.44 -6.59
C THR A 82 -11.49 3.12 -7.31
N ASP A 83 -11.08 3.20 -8.57
CA ASP A 83 -10.89 2.01 -9.42
C ASP A 83 -9.59 2.04 -10.24
N SER A 84 -8.73 3.03 -10.03
CA SER A 84 -7.49 3.12 -10.80
C SER A 84 -6.39 3.88 -10.06
N ILE A 85 -5.15 3.61 -10.47
CA ILE A 85 -3.94 4.30 -10.01
C ILE A 85 -3.17 4.72 -11.26
N THR A 86 -2.70 5.96 -11.30
CA THR A 86 -1.81 6.44 -12.36
C THR A 86 -0.45 6.78 -11.73
N VAL A 87 0.59 6.21 -12.29
CA VAL A 87 1.99 6.51 -11.96
C VAL A 87 2.68 7.15 -13.17
N ALA A 88 3.67 7.97 -12.90
CA ALA A 88 4.52 8.60 -13.93
C ALA A 88 5.97 8.58 -13.47
N TRP A 89 6.88 8.75 -14.43
CA TRP A 89 8.33 8.70 -14.18
C TRP A 89 9.08 9.56 -15.20
N ASP A 90 10.39 9.75 -14.96
CA ASP A 90 11.25 10.50 -15.87
C ASP A 90 11.57 9.70 -17.13
N GLU A 91 11.73 10.40 -18.25
CA GLU A 91 12.24 9.79 -19.47
C GLU A 91 13.69 9.32 -19.26
N MET A 92 13.96 8.08 -19.66
CA MET A 92 15.34 7.56 -19.66
C MET A 92 15.87 7.52 -21.10
N PRO A 93 16.81 8.42 -21.47
CA PRO A 93 17.27 8.53 -22.85
C PRO A 93 17.83 7.22 -23.41
N GLY A 94 17.44 6.91 -24.64
CA GLY A 94 17.91 5.71 -25.33
C GLY A 94 17.12 4.46 -25.05
N MET A 95 16.18 4.48 -24.10
CA MET A 95 15.28 3.37 -23.84
C MET A 95 14.04 3.45 -24.75
N THR A 96 13.41 2.33 -25.04
CA THR A 96 12.31 2.24 -26.01
C THR A 96 10.96 1.94 -25.37
N SER A 97 10.97 1.48 -24.12
CA SER A 97 9.76 1.16 -23.38
C SER A 97 10.06 1.10 -21.88
N TYR A 98 9.03 0.91 -21.09
CA TYR A 98 9.07 0.82 -19.63
C TYR A 98 8.27 -0.39 -19.20
N LEU A 99 8.84 -1.20 -18.31
CA LEU A 99 8.20 -2.39 -17.77
C LEU A 99 7.70 -2.05 -16.38
N VAL A 100 6.40 -2.22 -16.18
CA VAL A 100 5.72 -1.89 -14.93
C VAL A 100 5.51 -3.17 -14.12
N TYR A 101 5.82 -3.12 -12.83
CA TYR A 101 5.67 -4.24 -11.90
C TYR A 101 4.88 -3.79 -10.67
N TYR A 102 4.17 -4.74 -10.06
CA TYR A 102 3.49 -4.53 -8.79
C TYR A 102 3.85 -5.64 -7.81
N TYR A 103 3.82 -5.35 -6.52
CA TYR A 103 4.05 -6.35 -5.49
C TYR A 103 2.78 -7.15 -5.24
N ASP A 104 2.85 -8.45 -5.48
CA ASP A 104 1.77 -9.41 -5.26
C ASP A 104 1.94 -10.00 -3.85
N PHE A 105 1.06 -9.62 -2.93
CA PHE A 105 1.13 -10.04 -1.53
C PHE A 105 0.91 -11.53 -1.33
N GLU A 106 0.18 -12.19 -2.25
CA GLU A 106 -0.03 -13.64 -2.17
C GLU A 106 1.23 -14.41 -2.58
N LYS A 107 1.96 -13.89 -3.54
CA LYS A 107 3.22 -14.49 -4.03
C LYS A 107 4.44 -13.99 -3.24
N SER A 108 4.28 -12.92 -2.45
CA SER A 108 5.38 -12.22 -1.77
C SER A 108 6.50 -11.85 -2.75
N ALA A 109 6.13 -11.32 -3.91
CA ALA A 109 7.07 -11.02 -4.99
C ALA A 109 6.51 -9.95 -5.92
N TYR A 110 7.42 -9.23 -6.57
CA TYR A 110 7.04 -8.35 -7.67
C TYR A 110 6.70 -9.18 -8.91
N VAL A 111 5.60 -8.81 -9.55
CA VAL A 111 5.07 -9.48 -10.72
C VAL A 111 4.96 -8.48 -11.87
N PHE A 112 5.37 -8.88 -13.05
CA PHE A 112 5.22 -8.07 -14.27
C PHE A 112 3.73 -7.77 -14.50
N LEU A 113 3.43 -6.51 -14.72
CA LEU A 113 2.07 -6.02 -14.95
C LEU A 113 1.85 -5.69 -16.42
N ASP A 114 2.71 -4.82 -16.99
CA ASP A 114 2.52 -4.38 -18.37
C ASP A 114 3.78 -3.68 -18.90
N GLU A 115 3.81 -3.46 -20.22
CA GLU A 115 4.84 -2.68 -20.91
C GLU A 115 4.19 -1.46 -21.58
N THR A 116 4.82 -0.30 -21.45
CA THR A 116 4.36 0.94 -22.09
C THR A 116 5.52 1.73 -22.70
N LYS A 117 5.23 2.52 -23.71
CA LYS A 117 6.21 3.47 -24.30
C LYS A 117 6.07 4.89 -23.73
N GLU A 118 5.01 5.12 -22.98
CA GLU A 118 4.74 6.42 -22.33
C GLU A 118 5.47 6.49 -20.97
N GLN A 119 5.78 7.71 -20.53
CA GLN A 119 6.34 7.93 -19.19
C GLN A 119 5.27 7.96 -18.11
N LYS A 120 4.20 7.22 -18.34
CA LYS A 120 3.10 7.03 -17.37
C LYS A 120 2.36 5.74 -17.63
N TYR A 121 1.70 5.24 -16.61
CA TYR A 121 0.85 4.06 -16.70
C TYR A 121 -0.37 4.21 -15.79
N THR A 122 -1.56 3.86 -16.30
CA THR A 122 -2.79 3.85 -15.50
C THR A 122 -3.29 2.42 -15.35
N TRP A 123 -3.23 1.91 -14.14
CA TRP A 123 -3.74 0.58 -13.79
C TRP A 123 -5.21 0.71 -13.41
N LYS A 124 -6.09 0.12 -14.21
CA LYS A 124 -7.56 0.22 -14.08
C LYS A 124 -8.16 -1.04 -13.49
N ASP A 125 -9.47 -0.98 -13.21
CA ASP A 125 -10.28 -2.10 -12.72
C ASP A 125 -9.79 -2.64 -11.38
N ARG A 126 -9.35 -1.71 -10.52
CA ARG A 126 -8.97 -2.00 -9.14
C ARG A 126 -10.18 -1.83 -8.22
N LYS A 127 -10.08 -2.33 -6.99
CA LYS A 127 -11.11 -2.11 -5.97
C LYS A 127 -10.78 -0.90 -5.13
N ALA A 128 -11.80 -0.21 -4.66
CA ALA A 128 -11.63 0.92 -3.76
C ALA A 128 -10.98 0.47 -2.43
N GLY A 129 -9.92 1.16 -2.04
CA GLY A 129 -9.17 0.85 -0.81
C GLY A 129 -8.12 -0.24 -0.94
N ASP A 130 -7.87 -0.75 -2.14
CA ASP A 130 -6.78 -1.72 -2.37
C ASP A 130 -5.42 -1.03 -2.25
N GLU A 131 -4.47 -1.76 -1.65
CA GLU A 131 -3.10 -1.33 -1.40
C GLU A 131 -2.17 -1.82 -2.52
N PHE A 132 -1.23 -0.96 -2.94
CA PHE A 132 -0.30 -1.28 -4.00
C PHE A 132 1.11 -0.75 -3.73
N TYR A 133 2.10 -1.56 -4.09
CA TYR A 133 3.49 -1.14 -4.30
C TYR A 133 3.78 -1.35 -5.77
N ILE A 134 4.22 -0.29 -6.45
CA ILE A 134 4.46 -0.29 -7.90
C ILE A 134 5.89 0.18 -8.15
N THR A 135 6.60 -0.52 -9.02
CA THR A 135 7.92 -0.09 -9.50
C THR A 135 7.99 -0.22 -11.00
N VAL A 136 8.97 0.42 -11.60
CA VAL A 136 9.17 0.49 -13.06
C VAL A 136 10.65 0.41 -13.37
N CYS A 137 11.00 -0.20 -14.48
CA CYS A 137 12.33 -0.10 -15.07
C CYS A 137 12.22 0.26 -16.56
N ALA A 138 13.24 0.87 -17.10
CA ALA A 138 13.32 1.18 -18.52
C ALA A 138 13.93 0.01 -19.29
N TYR A 139 13.50 -0.20 -20.54
CA TYR A 139 13.90 -1.34 -21.35
C TYR A 139 14.17 -0.95 -22.80
N ARG A 140 15.21 -1.52 -23.39
CA ARG A 140 15.53 -1.37 -24.82
C ARG A 140 15.40 -2.71 -25.52
N GLN A 141 14.29 -2.90 -26.20
CA GLN A 141 13.94 -4.17 -26.82
C GLN A 141 14.98 -4.66 -27.84
N SER A 142 15.61 -3.74 -28.58
CA SER A 142 16.57 -4.11 -29.65
C SER A 142 17.86 -4.75 -29.13
N THR A 143 18.26 -4.44 -27.90
CA THR A 143 19.50 -4.92 -27.29
C THR A 143 19.26 -5.80 -26.05
N GLY A 144 18.04 -5.81 -25.51
CA GLY A 144 17.74 -6.45 -24.24
C GLY A 144 18.24 -5.70 -23.02
N GLU A 145 18.69 -4.45 -23.19
CA GLU A 145 19.20 -3.65 -22.06
C GLU A 145 18.08 -3.19 -21.16
N GLN A 146 18.28 -3.31 -19.85
CA GLN A 146 17.31 -2.96 -18.80
C GLN A 146 18.00 -2.06 -17.76
N SER A 147 17.34 -0.98 -17.36
CA SER A 147 17.80 -0.18 -16.23
C SER A 147 17.54 -0.89 -14.91
N HIS A 148 18.14 -0.40 -13.84
CA HIS A 148 17.70 -0.78 -12.50
C HIS A 148 16.33 -0.19 -12.22
N PHE A 149 15.60 -0.84 -11.31
CA PHE A 149 14.23 -0.44 -10.95
C PHE A 149 14.21 0.87 -10.17
N ALA A 150 13.19 1.68 -10.42
CA ALA A 150 12.89 2.83 -9.58
C ALA A 150 12.56 2.40 -8.15
N GLU A 151 12.77 3.28 -7.17
CA GLU A 151 12.26 3.05 -5.82
C GLU A 151 10.74 2.86 -5.88
N PRO A 152 10.20 1.83 -5.24
CA PRO A 152 8.76 1.58 -5.31
C PRO A 152 7.93 2.70 -4.70
N VAL A 153 6.81 3.02 -5.34
CA VAL A 153 5.81 3.91 -4.76
C VAL A 153 4.75 3.07 -4.05
N HIS A 154 4.40 3.46 -2.84
CA HIS A 154 3.33 2.87 -2.03
C HIS A 154 2.09 3.74 -2.17
N THR A 155 0.93 3.14 -2.43
CA THR A 155 -0.31 3.89 -2.64
C THR A 155 -1.54 3.01 -2.44
N PHE A 156 -2.70 3.67 -2.44
CA PHE A 156 -4.01 3.03 -2.33
C PHE A 156 -4.96 3.64 -3.36
N THR A 157 -5.87 2.84 -3.88
CA THR A 157 -7.04 3.42 -4.55
C THR A 157 -7.88 4.17 -3.52
N ARG A 158 -8.55 5.24 -3.96
CA ARG A 158 -9.40 6.04 -3.06
C ARG A 158 -10.54 5.19 -2.48
N PRO A 159 -10.89 5.37 -1.22
CA PRO A 159 -12.08 4.70 -0.69
C PRO A 159 -13.35 5.27 -1.32
N GLU A 160 -14.39 4.45 -1.33
CA GLU A 160 -15.71 4.88 -1.81
C GLU A 160 -16.22 6.07 -0.97
N ALA A 161 -16.99 6.93 -1.63
CA ALA A 161 -17.60 8.06 -0.94
C ALA A 161 -18.70 7.58 -0.01
N LEU A 162 -18.82 8.23 1.15
CA LEU A 162 -19.99 8.03 2.01
C LEU A 162 -21.22 8.64 1.32
N THR A 163 -22.23 7.83 1.09
CA THR A 163 -23.44 8.25 0.36
C THR A 163 -24.49 8.89 1.26
N THR A 164 -24.60 8.40 2.51
CA THR A 164 -25.64 8.86 3.43
C THR A 164 -25.13 8.94 4.86
N PHE A 165 -25.61 9.92 5.59
CA PHE A 165 -25.45 10.02 7.04
C PHE A 165 -26.70 10.68 7.64
N SER A 166 -26.89 10.55 8.94
CA SER A 166 -28.05 11.08 9.65
C SER A 166 -27.64 11.84 10.90
N ILE A 167 -28.53 12.68 11.40
CA ILE A 167 -28.40 13.28 12.71
C ILE A 167 -29.03 12.30 13.72
N ILE A 168 -28.21 11.67 14.53
CA ILE A 168 -28.68 10.70 15.54
C ILE A 168 -28.97 11.37 16.89
N LYS A 169 -28.42 12.56 17.13
CA LYS A 169 -28.74 13.36 18.32
C LYS A 169 -28.59 14.85 18.01
N ASN A 170 -29.58 15.62 18.45
CA ASN A 170 -29.60 17.07 18.28
C ASN A 170 -29.88 17.71 19.64
N ALA A 171 -28.90 18.45 20.15
CA ALA A 171 -28.99 19.18 21.44
C ALA A 171 -28.76 20.68 21.18
N SER A 172 -29.03 21.52 22.17
CA SER A 172 -28.96 22.98 22.02
C SER A 172 -27.59 23.50 21.55
N THR A 173 -26.51 22.80 21.89
CA THR A 173 -25.13 23.23 21.59
C THR A 173 -24.28 22.11 20.94
N SER A 174 -24.91 21.01 20.52
CA SER A 174 -24.18 19.95 19.84
C SER A 174 -25.08 19.13 18.91
N ILE A 175 -24.47 18.61 17.84
CA ILE A 175 -25.12 17.69 16.89
C ILE A 175 -24.24 16.44 16.84
N THR A 176 -24.87 15.27 16.94
CA THR A 176 -24.15 14.00 16.69
C THR A 176 -24.62 13.42 15.37
N LEU A 177 -23.70 13.20 14.48
CA LEU A 177 -23.89 12.57 13.18
C LEU A 177 -23.57 11.08 13.29
N GLY A 178 -24.29 10.27 12.53
CA GLY A 178 -24.05 8.83 12.46
C GLY A 178 -24.19 8.33 11.02
N TRP A 179 -23.44 7.28 10.67
CA TRP A 179 -23.42 6.73 9.32
C TRP A 179 -23.08 5.24 9.34
N GLU A 180 -23.30 4.59 8.20
CA GLU A 180 -22.90 3.20 8.02
C GLU A 180 -21.45 3.12 7.52
N LYS A 181 -20.80 2.03 7.81
CA LYS A 181 -19.40 1.79 7.43
C LYS A 181 -19.24 1.77 5.91
N VAL A 182 -18.22 2.46 5.43
CA VAL A 182 -17.71 2.30 4.07
C VAL A 182 -16.52 1.34 4.17
N GLU A 183 -16.64 0.17 3.56
CA GLU A 183 -15.68 -0.94 3.75
C GLU A 183 -14.26 -0.58 3.31
N SER A 184 -14.14 0.24 2.25
CA SER A 184 -12.87 0.69 1.70
C SER A 184 -12.23 1.85 2.48
N ALA A 185 -12.89 2.40 3.51
CA ALA A 185 -12.39 3.55 4.26
C ALA A 185 -11.85 3.16 5.63
N THR A 186 -10.76 3.76 6.05
CA THR A 186 -10.22 3.61 7.41
C THR A 186 -10.66 4.75 8.33
N GLY A 187 -11.19 5.84 7.79
CA GLY A 187 -11.66 6.94 8.60
C GLY A 187 -12.53 7.95 7.83
N TYR A 188 -12.98 8.97 8.56
CA TYR A 188 -13.94 9.95 8.08
C TYR A 188 -13.50 11.35 8.50
N LEU A 189 -13.54 12.29 7.55
CA LEU A 189 -13.27 13.71 7.75
C LEU A 189 -14.60 14.45 7.77
N ILE A 190 -14.87 15.20 8.81
CA ILE A 190 -16.12 15.90 8.99
C ILE A 190 -15.93 17.38 8.70
N TYR A 191 -16.73 17.89 7.78
CA TYR A 191 -16.77 19.29 7.39
C TYR A 191 -18.10 19.91 7.77
N ARG A 192 -18.05 21.14 8.26
CA ARG A 192 -19.23 21.93 8.60
C ARG A 192 -19.20 23.25 7.81
N THR A 193 -20.32 23.58 7.17
CA THR A 193 -20.51 24.89 6.56
C THR A 193 -21.20 25.80 7.58
N GLU A 194 -20.60 26.93 7.86
CA GLU A 194 -21.12 27.93 8.78
C GLU A 194 -22.11 28.87 8.09
N ALA A 195 -22.78 29.74 8.86
CA ALA A 195 -23.81 30.65 8.34
C ALA A 195 -23.29 31.61 7.26
N ASN A 196 -21.99 31.92 7.27
CA ASN A 196 -21.34 32.75 6.25
C ASN A 196 -21.00 31.99 4.96
N GLY A 197 -21.37 30.72 4.85
CA GLY A 197 -21.09 29.87 3.69
C GLY A 197 -19.69 29.23 3.68
N VAL A 198 -18.86 29.54 4.65
CA VAL A 198 -17.49 28.98 4.70
C VAL A 198 -17.54 27.54 5.24
N GLU A 199 -17.00 26.61 4.46
CA GLU A 199 -16.82 25.22 4.90
C GLU A 199 -15.47 25.06 5.60
N LYS A 200 -15.47 24.36 6.73
CA LYS A 200 -14.24 24.06 7.46
C LYS A 200 -14.26 22.61 7.98
N LYS A 201 -13.10 21.98 8.06
CA LYS A 201 -12.94 20.70 8.73
C LYS A 201 -13.13 20.93 10.25
N VAL A 202 -14.06 20.20 10.83
CA VAL A 202 -14.36 20.28 12.28
C VAL A 202 -13.85 19.06 13.05
N GLY A 203 -13.46 18.00 12.34
CA GLY A 203 -12.87 16.84 12.99
C GLY A 203 -12.62 15.68 12.04
N SER A 204 -12.10 14.62 12.62
CA SER A 204 -11.94 13.32 11.97
C SER A 204 -12.21 12.22 13.00
N THR A 205 -12.61 11.05 12.52
CA THR A 205 -12.89 9.90 13.39
C THR A 205 -12.73 8.60 12.59
N THR A 206 -12.42 7.53 13.29
CA THR A 206 -12.45 6.16 12.75
C THR A 206 -13.71 5.40 13.18
N THR A 207 -14.55 6.03 14.02
CA THR A 207 -15.84 5.46 14.45
C THR A 207 -16.96 5.86 13.47
N LEU A 208 -18.14 5.29 13.66
CA LEU A 208 -19.30 5.52 12.78
C LEU A 208 -20.19 6.65 13.28
N GLU A 209 -19.67 7.47 14.20
CA GLU A 209 -20.38 8.66 14.69
C GLU A 209 -19.37 9.77 15.01
N TYR A 210 -19.88 11.00 14.98
CA TYR A 210 -19.09 12.19 15.35
C TYR A 210 -19.99 13.20 16.05
N LYS A 211 -19.55 13.67 17.21
CA LYS A 211 -20.24 14.73 17.98
C LYS A 211 -19.57 16.07 17.73
N ASP A 212 -20.26 16.96 17.05
CA ASP A 212 -19.85 18.35 16.87
C ASP A 212 -20.44 19.16 18.04
N ALA A 213 -19.60 19.80 18.82
CA ALA A 213 -20.00 20.52 20.04
C ALA A 213 -19.57 21.99 19.96
N GLY A 214 -20.09 22.82 20.87
CA GLY A 214 -19.84 24.27 20.91
C GLY A 214 -20.63 25.02 19.85
N LEU A 215 -21.72 24.46 19.40
CA LEU A 215 -22.62 25.07 18.41
C LEU A 215 -23.49 26.16 19.07
N LYS A 216 -23.92 27.12 18.27
CA LYS A 216 -24.86 28.16 18.69
C LYS A 216 -26.29 27.64 18.51
N SER A 217 -27.10 27.79 19.56
CA SER A 217 -28.52 27.42 19.50
C SER A 217 -29.26 28.27 18.46
N GLY A 218 -30.17 27.67 17.73
CA GLY A 218 -30.97 28.35 16.71
C GLY A 218 -30.26 28.61 15.39
N VAL A 219 -29.03 28.14 15.21
CA VAL A 219 -28.27 28.31 13.96
C VAL A 219 -28.35 27.02 13.14
N THR A 220 -28.57 27.17 11.84
CA THR A 220 -28.57 26.06 10.89
C THR A 220 -27.13 25.78 10.43
N TYR A 221 -26.73 24.53 10.54
CA TYR A 221 -25.42 24.04 10.07
C TYR A 221 -25.62 22.99 8.99
N ARG A 222 -24.73 22.98 7.98
CA ARG A 222 -24.68 21.96 6.95
C ARG A 222 -23.42 21.12 7.15
N TYR A 223 -23.52 19.83 6.94
CA TYR A 223 -22.39 18.92 7.11
C TYR A 223 -22.09 18.18 5.82
N ARG A 224 -20.81 17.86 5.64
CA ARG A 224 -20.33 16.95 4.61
C ARG A 224 -19.29 16.03 5.27
N ILE A 225 -19.35 14.77 4.93
CA ILE A 225 -18.40 13.76 5.44
C ILE A 225 -17.64 13.18 4.23
N ARG A 226 -16.33 13.12 4.35
CA ARG A 226 -15.47 12.46 3.37
C ARG A 226 -14.82 11.26 4.00
N THR A 227 -14.77 10.17 3.26
CA THR A 227 -13.98 9.00 3.59
C THR A 227 -12.50 9.28 3.32
N TYR A 228 -11.61 8.58 4.03
CA TYR A 228 -10.19 8.60 3.70
C TYR A 228 -9.56 7.25 4.06
N PHE A 229 -8.43 6.98 3.43
CA PHE A 229 -7.56 5.88 3.78
C PHE A 229 -6.37 6.48 4.54
N ALA A 230 -6.13 6.02 5.75
CA ALA A 230 -5.00 6.50 6.57
C ALA A 230 -3.84 5.52 6.40
N ASP A 231 -2.71 6.03 5.98
CA ASP A 231 -1.44 5.31 6.11
C ASP A 231 -1.10 5.26 7.61
N GLU A 232 -0.81 4.10 8.13
CA GLU A 232 -0.36 3.92 9.51
C GLU A 232 1.13 4.21 9.66
#